data_f7f2d9cfb352fbfcb82e25c31d0f0d14
#
_entry.id   f7f2d9cfb352fbfcb82e25c31d0f0d14
#
_cell.length_a   1.000
_cell.length_b   1.000
_cell.length_c   1.000
_cell.angle_alpha   90.00
_cell.angle_beta   90.00
_cell.angle_gamma   90.00
#
_symmetry.space_group_name_H-M   'P 1'
#
loop_
_entity.id
_entity.type
_entity.pdbx_description
1 polymer ?
#
loop_
_entity_poly.entity_id
_entity_poly.type
_entity_poly.pdbx_seq_one_letter_code
_entity_poly.pdbx_strand_id
1 'polypeptide(L)'
;IMARLRHDPESVKEIYLDNNRQDRRVKDLLRLAEQANARVVTVEQPRIEGMAPNARHQGVIARVDARQKALHLDDVLDTLEEPPFLLVLDGITDPRNLGACLRVADAAGVHAVIAPKDRAVGLTDVAMKAASGAAETVPYIMVTNLARTLRELKERDIWVVGTAGEASEGLYTAQWPVGVAWVMGAEGDGMRRLTRE
;
A
#
# COMPACT_ATOMS: atom_id res chain seq x y z
N ILE A 1 -8.16 -10.69 -0.01
CA ILE A 1 -8.07 -11.86 -0.91
C ILE A 1 -8.51 -11.46 -2.32
N MET A 2 -9.70 -10.86 -2.51
CA MET A 2 -10.20 -10.49 -3.85
C MET A 2 -9.31 -9.46 -4.57
N ALA A 3 -8.83 -8.44 -3.85
CA ALA A 3 -7.87 -7.48 -4.40
C ALA A 3 -6.59 -8.19 -4.86
N ARG A 4 -6.02 -9.06 -4.02
CA ARG A 4 -4.82 -9.83 -4.35
C ARG A 4 -4.99 -10.71 -5.59
N LEU A 5 -6.12 -11.40 -5.72
CA LEU A 5 -6.44 -12.20 -6.91
C LEU A 5 -6.52 -11.38 -8.21
N ARG A 6 -6.85 -10.08 -8.12
CA ARG A 6 -6.91 -9.18 -9.28
C ARG A 6 -5.54 -8.64 -9.67
N HIS A 7 -4.69 -8.30 -8.69
CA HIS A 7 -3.45 -7.56 -8.91
C HIS A 7 -2.19 -8.43 -8.86
N ASP A 8 -2.21 -9.53 -8.09
CA ASP A 8 -1.08 -10.47 -7.95
C ASP A 8 -1.59 -11.90 -7.78
N PRO A 9 -2.26 -12.45 -8.82
CA PRO A 9 -2.90 -13.78 -8.75
C PRO A 9 -1.90 -14.90 -8.47
N GLU A 10 -0.68 -14.81 -8.99
CA GLU A 10 0.36 -15.84 -8.83
C GLU A 10 0.84 -16.01 -7.39
N SER A 11 0.70 -14.97 -6.57
CA SER A 11 1.04 -15.04 -5.14
C SER A 11 0.03 -15.83 -4.33
N VAL A 12 -1.20 -16.02 -4.82
CA VAL A 12 -2.24 -16.77 -4.11
C VAL A 12 -2.10 -18.26 -4.41
N LYS A 13 -1.63 -19.05 -3.45
CA LYS A 13 -1.41 -20.50 -3.62
C LYS A 13 -2.65 -21.33 -3.37
N GLU A 14 -3.35 -21.05 -2.29
CA GLU A 14 -4.56 -21.79 -1.91
C GLU A 14 -5.56 -20.87 -1.21
N ILE A 15 -6.83 -21.11 -1.45
CA ILE A 15 -7.94 -20.44 -0.77
C ILE A 15 -8.75 -21.47 -0.02
N TYR A 16 -8.93 -21.27 1.27
CA TYR A 16 -9.77 -22.11 2.12
C TYR A 16 -11.11 -21.41 2.34
N LEU A 17 -12.19 -22.06 1.98
CA LEU A 17 -13.55 -21.54 2.02
C LEU A 17 -14.41 -22.39 2.94
N ASP A 18 -15.15 -21.75 3.84
CA ASP A 18 -16.16 -22.42 4.66
C ASP A 18 -17.27 -23.00 3.77
N ASN A 19 -17.55 -24.29 3.94
CA ASN A 19 -18.57 -25.03 3.19
C ASN A 19 -19.99 -24.49 3.37
N ASN A 20 -20.26 -23.79 4.46
CA ASN A 20 -21.57 -23.19 4.75
C ASN A 20 -21.79 -21.83 4.06
N ARG A 21 -20.79 -21.29 3.36
CA ARG A 21 -20.88 -20.00 2.70
C ARG A 21 -21.23 -20.12 1.22
N GLN A 22 -22.33 -19.46 0.83
CA GLN A 22 -22.85 -19.46 -0.56
C GLN A 22 -23.30 -18.05 -1.00
N ASP A 23 -22.86 -17.01 -0.30
CA ASP A 23 -23.25 -15.64 -0.60
C ASP A 23 -22.65 -15.10 -1.92
N ARG A 24 -23.12 -13.94 -2.36
CA ARG A 24 -22.66 -13.30 -3.61
C ARG A 24 -21.16 -13.06 -3.64
N ARG A 25 -20.56 -12.67 -2.50
CA ARG A 25 -19.11 -12.41 -2.41
C ARG A 25 -18.30 -13.69 -2.62
N VAL A 26 -18.81 -14.82 -2.18
CA VAL A 26 -18.17 -16.13 -2.43
C VAL A 26 -18.22 -16.47 -3.92
N LYS A 27 -19.32 -16.21 -4.61
CA LYS A 27 -19.41 -16.42 -6.06
C LYS A 27 -18.42 -15.57 -6.83
N ASP A 28 -18.28 -14.29 -6.45
CA ASP A 28 -17.30 -13.39 -7.05
C ASP A 28 -15.85 -13.83 -6.75
N LEU A 29 -15.59 -14.32 -5.53
CA LEU A 29 -14.29 -14.89 -5.14
C LEU A 29 -13.93 -16.12 -5.97
N LEU A 30 -14.86 -17.06 -6.12
CA LEU A 30 -14.65 -18.29 -6.88
C LEU A 30 -14.34 -17.99 -8.35
N ARG A 31 -15.06 -17.03 -8.96
CA ARG A 31 -14.78 -16.59 -10.32
C ARG A 31 -13.36 -16.00 -10.47
N LEU A 32 -12.94 -15.16 -9.53
CA LEU A 32 -11.59 -14.60 -9.52
C LEU A 32 -10.53 -15.68 -9.28
N ALA A 33 -10.78 -16.63 -8.40
CA ALA A 33 -9.89 -17.75 -8.14
C ALA A 33 -9.71 -18.64 -9.38
N GLU A 34 -10.77 -18.91 -10.11
CA GLU A 34 -10.75 -19.67 -11.37
C GLU A 34 -9.92 -18.93 -12.44
N GLN A 35 -10.15 -17.62 -12.63
CA GLN A 35 -9.36 -16.77 -13.54
C GLN A 35 -7.87 -16.75 -13.19
N ALA A 36 -7.56 -16.80 -11.90
CA ALA A 36 -6.20 -16.81 -11.36
C ALA A 36 -5.55 -18.20 -11.31
N ASN A 37 -6.23 -19.26 -11.69
CA ASN A 37 -5.80 -20.65 -11.49
C ASN A 37 -5.47 -20.98 -10.03
N ALA A 38 -6.07 -20.27 -9.06
CA ALA A 38 -5.83 -20.47 -7.64
C ALA A 38 -6.62 -21.68 -7.13
N ARG A 39 -5.96 -22.54 -6.37
CA ARG A 39 -6.61 -23.72 -5.78
C ARG A 39 -7.58 -23.31 -4.69
N VAL A 40 -8.86 -23.72 -4.81
CA VAL A 40 -9.87 -23.53 -3.78
C VAL A 40 -10.16 -24.85 -3.06
N VAL A 41 -10.08 -24.84 -1.73
CA VAL A 41 -10.36 -25.98 -0.87
C VAL A 41 -11.52 -25.62 0.05
N THR A 42 -12.62 -26.31 -0.08
CA THR A 42 -13.77 -26.17 0.83
C THR A 42 -13.52 -26.95 2.12
N VAL A 43 -13.69 -26.31 3.25
CA VAL A 43 -13.44 -26.89 4.57
C VAL A 43 -14.52 -26.51 5.57
N GLU A 44 -14.59 -27.24 6.68
CA GLU A 44 -15.48 -26.90 7.78
C GLU A 44 -14.97 -25.71 8.61
N GLN A 45 -15.88 -24.95 9.21
CA GLN A 45 -15.58 -23.75 10.00
C GLN A 45 -14.51 -23.98 11.08
N PRO A 46 -14.53 -25.08 11.90
CA PRO A 46 -13.50 -25.32 12.90
C PRO A 46 -12.08 -25.39 12.33
N ARG A 47 -11.93 -25.87 11.10
CA ARG A 47 -10.63 -25.92 10.42
C ARG A 47 -10.13 -24.52 10.06
N ILE A 48 -11.03 -23.65 9.59
CA ILE A 48 -10.70 -22.25 9.31
C ILE A 48 -10.30 -21.51 10.58
N GLU A 49 -11.06 -21.69 11.66
CA GLU A 49 -10.74 -21.12 12.98
C GLU A 49 -9.38 -21.58 13.51
N GLY A 50 -9.04 -22.84 13.33
CA GLY A 50 -7.73 -23.39 13.70
C GLY A 50 -6.57 -22.86 12.86
N MET A 51 -6.81 -22.49 11.60
CA MET A 51 -5.79 -21.93 10.70
C MET A 51 -5.49 -20.46 10.97
N ALA A 52 -6.45 -19.71 11.47
CA ALA A 52 -6.31 -18.28 11.74
C ALA A 52 -6.99 -17.91 13.08
N PRO A 53 -6.48 -18.41 14.21
CA PRO A 53 -7.05 -18.12 15.51
C PRO A 53 -7.03 -16.61 15.77
N ASN A 54 -8.13 -16.07 16.28
CA ASN A 54 -8.33 -14.64 16.57
C ASN A 54 -8.40 -13.70 15.34
N ALA A 55 -8.37 -14.21 14.11
CA ALA A 55 -8.56 -13.39 12.92
C ALA A 55 -10.04 -13.31 12.54
N ARG A 56 -10.50 -12.12 12.10
CA ARG A 56 -11.85 -11.96 11.51
C ARG A 56 -11.82 -12.38 10.04
N HIS A 57 -11.76 -13.69 9.80
CA HIS A 57 -11.62 -14.28 8.46
C HIS A 57 -12.91 -14.34 7.64
N GLN A 58 -14.06 -14.10 8.27
CA GLN A 58 -15.37 -14.16 7.61
C GLN A 58 -15.58 -15.45 6.76
N GLY A 59 -15.06 -16.59 7.20
CA GLY A 59 -15.17 -17.88 6.52
C GLY A 59 -14.32 -18.05 5.26
N VAL A 60 -13.30 -17.20 5.06
CA VAL A 60 -12.36 -17.34 3.94
C VAL A 60 -10.94 -17.00 4.41
N ILE A 61 -9.99 -17.87 4.08
CA ILE A 61 -8.55 -17.67 4.30
C ILE A 61 -7.81 -17.96 3.00
N ALA A 62 -6.77 -17.20 2.69
CA ALA A 62 -5.87 -17.49 1.59
C ALA A 62 -4.45 -17.69 2.09
N ARG A 63 -3.81 -18.74 1.59
CA ARG A 63 -2.36 -18.92 1.71
C ARG A 63 -1.70 -18.19 0.56
N VAL A 64 -0.95 -17.15 0.88
CA VAL A 64 -0.26 -16.32 -0.10
C VAL A 64 1.24 -16.48 0.03
N ASP A 65 1.95 -16.38 -1.09
CA ASP A 65 3.40 -16.27 -1.07
C ASP A 65 3.76 -14.84 -0.65
N ALA A 66 4.43 -14.71 0.49
CA ALA A 66 4.86 -13.42 1.02
C ALA A 66 6.05 -12.81 0.25
N ARG A 67 6.47 -13.40 -0.86
CA ARG A 67 7.46 -12.81 -1.73
C ARG A 67 6.88 -11.58 -2.44
N GLN A 68 6.71 -10.49 -1.69
CA GLN A 68 6.84 -9.19 -2.33
C GLN A 68 8.26 -9.15 -2.89
N LYS A 69 8.41 -9.15 -4.22
CA LYS A 69 9.61 -8.59 -4.83
C LYS A 69 9.80 -7.25 -4.14
N ALA A 70 10.96 -7.05 -3.51
CA ALA A 70 11.30 -5.72 -2.99
C ALA A 70 11.24 -4.77 -4.18
N LEU A 71 10.13 -4.05 -4.31
CA LEU A 71 9.94 -3.06 -5.36
C LEU A 71 10.93 -1.93 -5.03
N HIS A 72 11.86 -1.71 -5.94
CA HIS A 72 12.72 -0.54 -5.88
C HIS A 72 11.98 0.65 -6.49
N LEU A 73 12.20 1.82 -5.93
CA LEU A 73 11.59 3.05 -6.41
C LEU A 73 11.91 3.30 -7.89
N ASP A 74 13.14 3.01 -8.29
CA ASP A 74 13.60 3.15 -9.67
C ASP A 74 12.80 2.26 -10.63
N ASP A 75 12.49 1.01 -10.24
CA ASP A 75 11.69 0.09 -11.06
C ASP A 75 10.29 0.66 -11.33
N VAL A 76 9.70 1.34 -10.33
CA VAL A 76 8.39 1.98 -10.49
C VAL A 76 8.52 3.19 -11.41
N LEU A 77 9.49 4.08 -11.16
CA LEU A 77 9.66 5.33 -11.92
C LEU A 77 9.99 5.06 -13.40
N ASP A 78 10.82 4.05 -13.67
CA ASP A 78 11.26 3.71 -15.03
C ASP A 78 10.15 3.05 -15.89
N THR A 79 9.08 2.59 -15.27
CA THR A 79 7.92 1.99 -15.96
C THR A 79 6.75 2.95 -16.17
N LEU A 80 6.81 4.18 -15.61
CA LEU A 80 5.73 5.16 -15.77
C LEU A 80 5.72 5.76 -17.17
N GLU A 81 4.55 5.79 -17.79
CA GLU A 81 4.29 6.47 -19.08
C GLU A 81 3.72 7.88 -18.88
N GLU A 82 3.49 8.29 -17.66
CA GLU A 82 2.95 9.58 -17.26
C GLU A 82 3.81 10.22 -16.16
N PRO A 83 3.66 11.54 -15.91
CA PRO A 83 4.43 12.22 -14.89
C PRO A 83 4.23 11.61 -13.50
N PRO A 84 5.32 11.38 -12.73
CA PRO A 84 5.23 10.76 -11.43
C PRO A 84 4.37 11.54 -10.45
N PHE A 85 3.46 10.85 -9.76
CA PHE A 85 2.72 11.36 -8.61
C PHE A 85 3.04 10.47 -7.41
N LEU A 86 3.85 10.98 -6.48
CA LEU A 86 4.38 10.24 -5.34
C LEU A 86 3.91 10.83 -4.01
N LEU A 87 3.71 9.97 -3.03
CA LEU A 87 3.44 10.36 -1.65
C LEU A 87 4.58 9.89 -0.75
N VAL A 88 5.18 10.80 0.00
CA VAL A 88 6.25 10.53 0.96
C VAL A 88 5.73 10.75 2.38
N LEU A 89 5.84 9.73 3.22
CA LEU A 89 5.38 9.75 4.61
C LEU A 89 6.57 9.76 5.57
N ASP A 90 6.96 10.94 6.05
CA ASP A 90 8.11 11.09 6.96
C ASP A 90 7.69 10.90 8.42
N GLY A 91 7.68 9.65 8.89
CA GLY A 91 7.37 9.32 10.28
C GLY A 91 6.00 8.69 10.50
N ILE A 92 5.52 7.88 9.58
CA ILE A 92 4.27 7.12 9.73
C ILE A 92 4.48 5.89 10.61
N THR A 93 4.06 5.93 11.87
CA THR A 93 4.27 4.85 12.86
C THR A 93 3.00 4.04 13.16
N ASP A 94 1.83 4.64 13.03
CA ASP A 94 0.56 3.95 13.24
C ASP A 94 0.13 3.16 11.98
N PRO A 95 -0.10 1.83 12.10
CA PRO A 95 -0.48 1.01 10.97
C PRO A 95 -1.87 1.35 10.41
N ARG A 96 -2.77 1.91 11.21
CA ARG A 96 -4.10 2.34 10.73
C ARG A 96 -3.98 3.60 9.88
N ASN A 97 -3.15 4.55 10.31
CA ASN A 97 -2.86 5.76 9.55
C ASN A 97 -2.16 5.41 8.22
N LEU A 98 -1.20 4.49 8.24
CA LEU A 98 -0.60 3.98 7.00
C LEU A 98 -1.66 3.40 6.06
N GLY A 99 -2.55 2.54 6.56
CA GLY A 99 -3.63 1.98 5.75
C GLY A 99 -4.58 3.02 5.19
N ALA A 100 -4.91 4.06 5.96
CA ALA A 100 -5.72 5.17 5.52
C ALA A 100 -5.03 6.00 4.43
N CYS A 101 -3.73 6.29 4.58
CA CYS A 101 -2.91 6.97 3.57
C CYS A 101 -2.86 6.18 2.26
N LEU A 102 -2.65 4.86 2.33
CA LEU A 102 -2.65 4.01 1.14
C LEU A 102 -3.99 4.04 0.41
N ARG A 103 -5.12 4.02 1.13
CA ARG A 103 -6.45 4.14 0.50
C ARG A 103 -6.65 5.46 -0.22
N VAL A 104 -6.20 6.56 0.38
CA VAL A 104 -6.28 7.88 -0.24
C VAL A 104 -5.33 7.96 -1.44
N ALA A 105 -4.13 7.43 -1.31
CA ALA A 105 -3.14 7.36 -2.38
C ALA A 105 -3.68 6.59 -3.61
N ASP A 106 -4.31 5.43 -3.38
CA ASP A 106 -4.96 4.62 -4.43
C ASP A 106 -6.08 5.41 -5.15
N ALA A 107 -6.95 6.04 -4.36
CA ALA A 107 -8.06 6.83 -4.91
C ALA A 107 -7.59 8.10 -5.66
N ALA A 108 -6.43 8.65 -5.31
CA ALA A 108 -5.84 9.82 -5.93
C ALA A 108 -4.95 9.49 -7.15
N GLY A 109 -4.71 8.20 -7.44
CA GLY A 109 -3.83 7.79 -8.53
C GLY A 109 -2.33 7.96 -8.21
N VAL A 110 -1.94 7.86 -6.93
CA VAL A 110 -0.53 7.92 -6.53
C VAL A 110 0.20 6.67 -7.02
N HIS A 111 1.32 6.83 -7.69
CA HIS A 111 2.10 5.74 -8.27
C HIS A 111 2.92 4.96 -7.25
N ALA A 112 3.39 5.61 -6.18
CA ALA A 112 4.04 4.95 -5.05
C ALA A 112 3.95 5.77 -3.77
N VAL A 113 3.90 5.06 -2.63
CA VAL A 113 4.04 5.64 -1.30
C VAL A 113 5.41 5.28 -0.75
N ILE A 114 6.18 6.28 -0.32
CA ILE A 114 7.56 6.15 0.13
C ILE A 114 7.65 6.49 1.62
N ALA A 115 8.38 5.69 2.39
CA ALA A 115 8.62 5.97 3.81
C ALA A 115 10.03 5.53 4.24
N PRO A 116 10.62 6.15 5.27
CA PRO A 116 11.92 5.72 5.79
C PRO A 116 11.78 4.44 6.63
N LYS A 117 12.76 3.52 6.52
CA LYS A 117 12.76 2.26 7.29
C LYS A 117 12.84 2.45 8.80
N ASP A 118 13.49 3.50 9.24
CA ASP A 118 13.82 3.74 10.65
C ASP A 118 12.66 4.32 11.48
N ARG A 119 11.69 4.94 10.85
CA ARG A 119 10.55 5.61 11.52
C ARG A 119 9.23 5.40 10.81
N ALA A 120 9.05 4.26 10.23
CA ALA A 120 7.80 3.92 9.58
C ALA A 120 7.39 2.47 9.90
N VAL A 121 6.11 2.29 10.06
CA VAL A 121 5.53 0.95 10.19
C VAL A 121 5.50 0.26 8.83
N GLY A 122 5.79 -1.04 8.81
CA GLY A 122 5.63 -1.86 7.61
C GLY A 122 4.15 -2.19 7.31
N LEU A 123 3.92 -2.92 6.23
CA LEU A 123 2.61 -3.46 5.87
C LEU A 123 2.22 -4.62 6.80
N THR A 124 1.81 -4.27 8.01
CA THR A 124 1.25 -5.23 8.97
C THR A 124 -0.17 -5.65 8.57
N ASP A 125 -0.70 -6.74 9.16
CA ASP A 125 -2.09 -7.16 8.94
C ASP A 125 -3.10 -6.05 9.27
N VAL A 126 -2.79 -5.21 10.26
CA VAL A 126 -3.62 -4.07 10.64
C VAL A 126 -3.61 -3.01 9.55
N ALA A 127 -2.44 -2.66 9.01
CA ALA A 127 -2.29 -1.71 7.90
C ALA A 127 -2.98 -2.24 6.63
N MET A 128 -2.74 -3.49 6.27
CA MET A 128 -3.35 -4.15 5.12
C MET A 128 -4.88 -4.13 5.20
N LYS A 129 -5.43 -4.40 6.39
CA LYS A 129 -6.87 -4.36 6.63
C LYS A 129 -7.44 -2.95 6.51
N ALA A 130 -6.75 -1.95 7.07
CA ALA A 130 -7.14 -0.54 6.99
C ALA A 130 -7.06 -0.01 5.55
N ALA A 131 -6.07 -0.47 4.78
CA ALA A 131 -5.89 -0.12 3.37
C ALA A 131 -7.01 -0.66 2.46
N SER A 132 -7.80 -1.65 2.89
CA SER A 132 -8.97 -2.18 2.15
C SER A 132 -8.66 -2.64 0.71
N GLY A 133 -7.45 -3.13 0.45
CA GLY A 133 -6.98 -3.58 -0.86
C GLY A 133 -6.01 -2.61 -1.55
N ALA A 134 -5.94 -1.34 -1.14
CA ALA A 134 -5.04 -0.35 -1.74
C ALA A 134 -3.55 -0.73 -1.63
N ALA A 135 -3.16 -1.49 -0.60
CA ALA A 135 -1.80 -2.00 -0.47
C ALA A 135 -1.40 -3.05 -1.54
N GLU A 136 -2.36 -3.54 -2.32
CA GLU A 136 -2.10 -4.45 -3.45
C GLU A 136 -1.95 -3.68 -4.78
N THR A 137 -2.40 -2.42 -4.83
CA THR A 137 -2.39 -1.57 -6.02
C THR A 137 -1.31 -0.51 -5.96
N VAL A 138 -1.13 0.12 -4.81
CA VAL A 138 -0.14 1.18 -4.61
C VAL A 138 1.11 0.61 -3.95
N PRO A 139 2.27 0.63 -4.62
CA PRO A 139 3.53 0.21 -4.04
C PRO A 139 3.88 1.02 -2.78
N TYR A 140 4.15 0.33 -1.66
CA TYR A 140 4.70 0.92 -0.45
C TYR A 140 6.19 0.61 -0.36
N ILE A 141 7.03 1.61 -0.54
CA ILE A 141 8.48 1.47 -0.67
C ILE A 141 9.17 2.05 0.54
N MET A 142 9.87 1.22 1.29
CA MET A 142 10.62 1.64 2.46
C MET A 142 12.09 1.88 2.08
N VAL A 143 12.56 3.12 2.23
CA VAL A 143 13.91 3.54 1.88
C VAL A 143 14.81 3.68 3.11
N THR A 144 16.11 3.43 2.95
CA THR A 144 17.06 3.50 4.07
C THR A 144 17.41 4.94 4.44
N ASN A 145 17.47 5.83 3.44
CA ASN A 145 17.82 7.23 3.64
C ASN A 145 16.86 8.13 2.85
N LEU A 146 15.85 8.65 3.55
CA LEU A 146 14.80 9.47 2.91
C LEU A 146 15.38 10.75 2.29
N ALA A 147 16.26 11.46 2.98
CA ALA A 147 16.85 12.71 2.46
C ALA A 147 17.67 12.47 1.18
N ARG A 148 18.35 11.33 1.07
CA ARG A 148 19.03 10.92 -0.15
C ARG A 148 18.01 10.61 -1.26
N THR A 149 16.98 9.86 -0.97
CA THR A 149 15.92 9.54 -1.94
C THR A 149 15.26 10.80 -2.49
N LEU A 150 14.96 11.79 -1.64
CA LEU A 150 14.40 13.06 -2.09
C LEU A 150 15.33 13.84 -3.03
N ARG A 151 16.65 13.78 -2.81
CA ARG A 151 17.64 14.36 -3.75
C ARG A 151 17.65 13.63 -5.09
N GLU A 152 17.64 12.28 -5.05
CA GLU A 152 17.56 11.45 -6.26
C GLU A 152 16.29 11.72 -7.07
N LEU A 153 15.15 11.98 -6.42
CA LEU A 153 13.91 12.42 -7.10
C LEU A 153 14.08 13.78 -7.78
N LYS A 154 14.72 14.75 -7.10
CA LYS A 154 15.01 16.08 -7.69
C LYS A 154 15.95 15.97 -8.90
N GLU A 155 16.92 15.06 -8.88
CA GLU A 155 17.83 14.78 -10.01
C GLU A 155 17.11 14.15 -11.21
N ARG A 156 15.91 13.59 -11.02
CA ARG A 156 14.99 13.08 -12.05
C ARG A 156 13.92 14.10 -12.46
N ASP A 157 14.11 15.38 -12.14
CA ASP A 157 13.15 16.48 -12.42
C ASP A 157 11.78 16.29 -11.75
N ILE A 158 11.71 15.51 -10.65
CA ILE A 158 10.51 15.35 -9.84
C ILE A 158 10.52 16.38 -8.73
N TRP A 159 9.51 17.24 -8.69
CA TRP A 159 9.38 18.25 -7.65
C TRP A 159 9.06 17.61 -6.30
N VAL A 160 9.79 18.05 -5.27
CA VAL A 160 9.56 17.61 -3.89
C VAL A 160 8.90 18.75 -3.14
N VAL A 161 7.65 18.54 -2.74
CA VAL A 161 6.82 19.55 -2.08
C VAL A 161 6.48 19.10 -0.67
N GLY A 162 6.96 19.82 0.32
CA GLY A 162 6.69 19.56 1.74
C GLY A 162 5.43 20.24 2.21
N THR A 163 4.60 19.56 3.00
CA THR A 163 3.45 20.14 3.70
C THR A 163 3.87 20.58 5.08
N ALA A 164 3.66 21.87 5.41
CA ALA A 164 4.02 22.44 6.71
C ALA A 164 3.01 23.52 7.11
N GLY A 165 2.70 23.61 8.40
CA GLY A 165 1.76 24.62 8.91
C GLY A 165 2.24 26.06 8.76
N GLU A 166 3.55 26.27 8.66
CA GLU A 166 4.22 27.54 8.44
C GLU A 166 4.41 27.91 6.95
N ALA A 167 3.88 27.10 6.02
CA ALA A 167 4.01 27.37 4.60
C ALA A 167 3.31 28.68 4.22
N SER A 168 3.97 29.47 3.36
CA SER A 168 3.45 30.77 2.89
C SER A 168 2.37 30.62 1.82
N GLU A 169 2.35 29.50 1.12
CA GLU A 169 1.39 29.20 0.05
C GLU A 169 0.42 28.11 0.47
N GLY A 170 -0.85 28.31 0.14
CA GLY A 170 -1.88 27.29 0.37
C GLY A 170 -1.94 26.25 -0.74
N LEU A 171 -2.36 25.04 -0.39
CA LEU A 171 -2.49 23.90 -1.32
C LEU A 171 -3.32 24.24 -2.57
N TYR A 172 -4.36 25.04 -2.43
CA TYR A 172 -5.30 25.36 -3.52
C TYR A 172 -4.95 26.63 -4.30
N THR A 173 -3.94 27.38 -3.86
CA THR A 173 -3.54 28.66 -4.49
C THR A 173 -2.21 28.55 -5.21
N ALA A 174 -1.39 27.59 -4.87
CA ALA A 174 -0.11 27.35 -5.52
C ALA A 174 -0.29 26.65 -6.88
N GLN A 175 0.63 26.96 -7.79
CA GLN A 175 0.72 26.23 -9.08
C GLN A 175 1.64 25.01 -8.88
N TRP A 176 1.10 23.84 -9.14
CA TRP A 176 1.84 22.60 -8.95
C TRP A 176 2.46 22.14 -10.26
N PRO A 177 3.73 21.70 -10.22
CA PRO A 177 4.39 21.16 -11.40
C PRO A 177 3.81 19.80 -11.77
N VAL A 178 4.03 19.42 -13.00
CA VAL A 178 3.77 18.08 -13.52
C VAL A 178 4.93 17.19 -13.07
N GLY A 179 4.63 16.11 -12.37
CA GLY A 179 5.65 15.25 -11.71
C GLY A 179 6.02 15.76 -10.31
N VAL A 180 5.36 15.20 -9.29
CA VAL A 180 5.48 15.69 -7.93
C VAL A 180 5.55 14.56 -6.89
N ALA A 181 6.37 14.78 -5.87
CA ALA A 181 6.44 14.00 -4.65
C ALA A 181 5.96 14.88 -3.47
N TRP A 182 4.78 14.61 -2.96
CA TRP A 182 4.24 15.26 -1.78
C TRP A 182 4.83 14.64 -0.52
N VAL A 183 5.46 15.46 0.33
CA VAL A 183 6.05 15.03 1.60
C VAL A 183 5.16 15.46 2.75
N MET A 184 4.65 14.49 3.48
CA MET A 184 3.87 14.68 4.69
C MET A 184 4.67 14.24 5.91
N GLY A 185 4.73 15.10 6.92
CA GLY A 185 5.38 14.82 8.19
C GLY A 185 4.52 13.99 9.13
N ALA A 186 5.12 13.60 10.26
CA ALA A 186 4.41 12.93 11.35
C ALA A 186 3.39 13.86 12.01
N GLU A 187 2.34 13.25 12.58
CA GLU A 187 1.36 13.96 13.38
C GLU A 187 2.05 14.58 14.63
N GLY A 188 1.89 15.89 14.80
CA GLY A 188 2.50 16.67 15.87
C GLY A 188 3.91 17.18 15.56
N ASP A 189 4.85 16.32 15.17
CA ASP A 189 6.26 16.68 14.96
C ASP A 189 6.53 17.27 13.56
N GLY A 190 5.64 17.01 12.60
CA GLY A 190 5.84 17.42 11.20
C GLY A 190 6.97 16.68 10.50
N MET A 191 7.54 17.30 9.47
CA MET A 191 8.70 16.75 8.73
C MET A 191 9.99 16.94 9.52
N ARG A 192 10.88 15.94 9.47
CA ARG A 192 12.22 16.01 10.07
C ARG A 192 13.08 17.08 9.41
N ARG A 193 14.05 17.63 10.16
CA ARG A 193 14.95 18.68 9.69
C ARG A 193 15.67 18.29 8.37
N LEU A 194 16.24 17.10 8.28
CA LEU A 194 16.92 16.62 7.07
C LEU A 194 15.99 16.35 5.88
N THR A 195 14.71 16.23 6.12
CA THR A 195 13.69 16.08 5.06
C THR A 195 13.28 17.45 4.51
N ARG A 196 13.40 18.51 5.33
CA ARG A 196 13.09 19.91 4.95
C ARG A 196 14.23 20.59 4.16
N GLU A 197 15.50 20.18 4.38
CA GLU A 197 16.70 20.66 3.69
C GLU A 197 16.82 20.04 2.28
#